data_7e86607a4f569ca5324506941968558e
#
_entry.id   7e86607a4f569ca5324506941968558e
#
_cell.length_a   1.000
_cell.length_b   1.000
_cell.length_c   1.000
_cell.angle_alpha   90.00
_cell.angle_beta   90.00
_cell.angle_gamma   90.00
#
_symmetry.space_group_name_H-M   'P 1'
#
loop_
_entity.id
_entity.type
_entity.pdbx_description
1 polymer ?
#
loop_
_entity_poly.entity_id
_entity_poly.type
_entity_poly.pdbx_seq_one_letter_code
_entity_poly.pdbx_strand_id
1 'polypeptide(L)'
;GAERVEGTLFGNGERTGNLDIVTMGLNMFTQGVDPKLDFSNLPKLREIYERCTDMKINPRQPYIGELVFTAFSGSHQDAINKGMQYMKDSGTEYWEIPYLPIDPADVGREYEPIIRINSQSGKGGAAFVMSHNFGYDLPKKMHPEFSKLVQKKCEELGRELIPKELFEVFSENYLEVNQKYALTKRKIYEESEN
;
A
#
# COMPACT_ATOMS: atom_id res chain seq x y z
N GLY A 1 24.76 -25.07 5.38
CA GLY A 1 25.20 -26.47 5.35
C GLY A 1 24.04 -27.47 5.43
N ALA A 2 22.77 -27.04 5.48
CA ALA A 2 21.64 -27.95 5.43
C ALA A 2 21.36 -28.36 3.99
N GLU A 3 21.23 -29.65 3.73
CA GLU A 3 20.90 -30.22 2.42
C GLU A 3 19.38 -30.38 2.25
N ARG A 4 18.65 -30.44 3.36
CA ARG A 4 17.19 -30.57 3.40
C ARG A 4 16.63 -29.78 4.58
N VAL A 5 15.52 -29.12 4.33
CA VAL A 5 14.70 -28.48 5.37
C VAL A 5 13.28 -29.00 5.31
N GLU A 6 12.62 -29.10 6.44
CA GLU A 6 11.22 -29.50 6.55
C GLU A 6 10.45 -28.43 7.32
N GLY A 7 9.22 -28.20 6.94
CA GLY A 7 8.39 -27.16 7.55
C GLY A 7 6.92 -27.31 7.17
N THR A 8 6.16 -26.27 7.43
CA THR A 8 4.72 -26.22 7.18
C THR A 8 4.35 -24.98 6.39
N LEU A 9 3.18 -24.97 5.78
CA LEU A 9 2.64 -23.77 5.15
C LEU A 9 2.43 -22.69 6.23
N PHE A 10 3.04 -21.52 5.97
CA PHE A 10 2.98 -20.33 6.83
C PHE A 10 3.46 -20.56 8.28
N GLY A 11 4.27 -21.60 8.48
CA GLY A 11 4.83 -21.93 9.78
C GLY A 11 3.81 -22.52 10.78
N ASN A 12 2.60 -22.80 10.35
CA ASN A 12 1.58 -23.39 11.24
C ASN A 12 1.96 -24.79 11.67
N GLY A 13 2.05 -25.01 12.98
CA GLY A 13 2.46 -26.29 13.56
C GLY A 13 2.32 -26.25 15.07
N GLU A 14 3.19 -26.96 15.76
CA GLU A 14 3.16 -27.02 17.22
C GLU A 14 3.78 -25.77 17.87
N ARG A 15 3.26 -25.42 19.05
CA ARG A 15 3.80 -24.38 19.94
C ARG A 15 3.92 -23.02 19.26
N THR A 16 5.15 -22.49 19.13
CA THR A 16 5.43 -21.19 18.47
C THR A 16 5.41 -21.25 16.95
N GLY A 17 5.35 -22.44 16.38
CA GLY A 17 5.35 -22.71 14.93
C GLY A 17 6.55 -23.54 14.47
N ASN A 18 6.53 -23.86 13.21
CA ASN A 18 7.56 -24.58 12.47
C ASN A 18 8.25 -23.64 11.46
N LEU A 19 9.23 -24.14 10.72
CA LEU A 19 9.75 -23.44 9.58
C LEU A 19 8.61 -23.17 8.58
N ASP A 20 8.48 -21.91 8.15
CA ASP A 20 7.56 -21.54 7.08
C ASP A 20 8.19 -21.84 5.71
N ILE A 21 7.66 -22.85 5.02
CA ILE A 21 8.17 -23.28 3.69
C ILE A 21 8.01 -22.17 2.66
N VAL A 22 6.93 -21.38 2.73
CA VAL A 22 6.69 -20.28 1.78
C VAL A 22 7.76 -19.21 1.96
N THR A 23 7.99 -18.76 3.18
CA THR A 23 9.05 -17.79 3.49
C THR A 23 10.43 -18.33 3.09
N MET A 24 10.72 -19.59 3.40
CA MET A 24 12.02 -20.19 3.03
C MET A 24 12.21 -20.24 1.53
N GLY A 25 11.22 -20.73 0.78
CA GLY A 25 11.30 -20.84 -0.67
C GLY A 25 11.42 -19.48 -1.36
N LEU A 26 10.66 -18.47 -0.92
CA LEU A 26 10.73 -17.12 -1.49
C LEU A 26 12.02 -16.39 -1.09
N ASN A 27 12.58 -16.64 0.10
CA ASN A 27 13.91 -16.17 0.46
C ASN A 27 15.02 -16.78 -0.45
N MET A 28 14.89 -18.05 -0.84
CA MET A 28 15.80 -18.65 -1.83
C MET A 28 15.64 -17.97 -3.20
N PHE A 29 14.41 -17.79 -3.65
CA PHE A 29 14.09 -17.14 -4.92
C PHE A 29 14.68 -15.71 -4.99
N THR A 30 14.51 -14.90 -3.95
CA THR A 30 15.06 -13.52 -3.91
C THR A 30 16.61 -13.50 -3.87
N GLN A 31 17.26 -14.63 -3.58
CA GLN A 31 18.71 -14.79 -3.66
C GLN A 31 19.15 -15.46 -4.97
N GLY A 32 18.25 -15.59 -5.94
CA GLY A 32 18.55 -16.20 -7.25
C GLY A 32 18.62 -17.73 -7.23
N VAL A 33 18.08 -18.38 -6.19
CA VAL A 33 18.05 -19.84 -6.08
C VAL A 33 16.62 -20.32 -6.28
N ASP A 34 16.37 -21.05 -7.37
CA ASP A 34 15.06 -21.64 -7.64
C ASP A 34 14.73 -22.76 -6.64
N PRO A 35 13.73 -22.58 -5.75
CA PRO A 35 13.35 -23.57 -4.76
C PRO A 35 12.61 -24.79 -5.36
N LYS A 36 12.30 -24.77 -6.66
CA LYS A 36 11.45 -25.76 -7.34
C LYS A 36 10.05 -25.90 -6.74
N LEU A 37 9.55 -24.80 -6.18
CA LEU A 37 8.21 -24.67 -5.61
C LEU A 37 7.47 -23.55 -6.34
N ASP A 38 6.20 -23.75 -6.63
CA ASP A 38 5.35 -22.75 -7.28
C ASP A 38 4.58 -21.95 -6.24
N PHE A 39 4.97 -20.69 -6.09
CA PHE A 39 4.30 -19.69 -5.26
C PHE A 39 3.75 -18.53 -6.08
N SER A 40 3.56 -18.72 -7.39
CA SER A 40 3.05 -17.67 -8.31
C SER A 40 1.64 -17.18 -7.99
N ASN A 41 0.91 -17.86 -7.09
CA ASN A 41 -0.43 -17.44 -6.66
C ASN A 41 -0.62 -17.64 -5.15
N LEU A 42 0.05 -16.81 -4.36
CA LEU A 42 -0.08 -16.82 -2.91
C LEU A 42 -1.52 -16.50 -2.41
N PRO A 43 -2.31 -15.60 -3.04
CA PRO A 43 -3.70 -15.39 -2.65
C PRO A 43 -4.54 -16.67 -2.66
N LYS A 44 -4.37 -17.51 -3.68
CA LYS A 44 -5.06 -18.81 -3.78
C LYS A 44 -4.59 -19.79 -2.72
N LEU A 45 -3.28 -19.82 -2.45
CA LEU A 45 -2.71 -20.67 -1.39
C LEU A 45 -3.24 -20.26 -0.02
N ARG A 46 -3.34 -18.95 0.24
CA ARG A 46 -3.94 -18.39 1.46
C ARG A 46 -5.40 -18.82 1.63
N GLU A 47 -6.21 -18.68 0.58
CA GLU A 47 -7.62 -19.08 0.59
C GLU A 47 -7.79 -20.54 0.99
N ILE A 48 -6.99 -21.42 0.36
CA ILE A 48 -7.03 -22.87 0.65
C ILE A 48 -6.63 -23.15 2.09
N TYR A 49 -5.52 -22.55 2.54
CA TYR A 49 -5.01 -22.70 3.90
C TYR A 49 -6.04 -22.25 4.93
N GLU A 50 -6.56 -21.03 4.83
CA GLU A 50 -7.52 -20.47 5.79
C GLU A 50 -8.82 -21.29 5.82
N ARG A 51 -9.27 -21.81 4.66
CA ARG A 51 -10.46 -22.68 4.60
C ARG A 51 -10.24 -24.05 5.25
N CYS A 52 -9.05 -24.63 5.08
CA CYS A 52 -8.76 -25.98 5.59
C CYS A 52 -8.45 -25.99 7.09
N THR A 53 -7.87 -24.89 7.60
CA THR A 53 -7.40 -24.83 8.99
C THR A 53 -8.31 -24.00 9.91
N ASP A 54 -9.21 -23.20 9.33
CA ASP A 54 -9.99 -22.14 10.02
C ASP A 54 -9.10 -21.13 10.76
N MET A 55 -7.85 -20.97 10.33
CA MET A 55 -6.86 -20.05 10.91
C MET A 55 -6.53 -18.94 9.93
N LYS A 56 -6.57 -17.70 10.41
CA LYS A 56 -6.21 -16.54 9.60
C LYS A 56 -4.70 -16.35 9.55
N ILE A 57 -4.21 -16.00 8.38
CA ILE A 57 -2.81 -15.61 8.22
C ILE A 57 -2.57 -14.26 8.87
N ASN A 58 -1.43 -14.14 9.57
CA ASN A 58 -1.05 -12.88 10.19
C ASN A 58 -0.90 -11.79 9.11
N PRO A 59 -1.47 -10.58 9.29
CA PRO A 59 -1.33 -9.49 8.33
C PRO A 59 0.13 -9.10 8.02
N ARG A 60 1.07 -9.45 8.86
CA ARG A 60 2.52 -9.20 8.69
C ARG A 60 3.31 -10.45 8.30
N GLN A 61 2.62 -11.57 7.97
CA GLN A 61 3.30 -12.78 7.51
C GLN A 61 4.16 -12.46 6.28
N PRO A 62 5.44 -12.84 6.24
CA PRO A 62 6.29 -12.58 5.09
C PRO A 62 5.65 -13.00 3.76
N TYR A 63 5.80 -12.18 2.75
CA TYR A 63 5.31 -12.33 1.37
C TYR A 63 3.78 -12.38 1.20
N ILE A 64 3.02 -13.00 2.12
CA ILE A 64 1.58 -13.24 1.95
C ILE A 64 0.70 -12.30 2.78
N GLY A 65 1.21 -11.76 3.88
CA GLY A 65 0.47 -10.85 4.75
C GLY A 65 -0.07 -9.65 3.97
N GLU A 66 -1.24 -9.20 4.28
CA GLU A 66 -1.89 -8.07 3.57
C GLU A 66 -1.11 -6.75 3.70
N LEU A 67 -0.26 -6.62 4.73
CA LEU A 67 0.55 -5.43 4.96
C LEU A 67 1.94 -5.46 4.30
N VAL A 68 2.34 -6.59 3.70
CA VAL A 68 3.72 -6.77 3.20
C VAL A 68 4.03 -5.88 2.01
N PHE A 69 3.06 -5.65 1.14
CA PHE A 69 3.21 -4.79 -0.04
C PHE A 69 2.57 -3.42 0.16
N THR A 70 2.47 -2.95 1.39
CA THR A 70 1.88 -1.67 1.74
C THR A 70 2.94 -0.70 2.27
N ALA A 71 2.80 0.57 1.97
CA ALA A 71 3.62 1.62 2.55
C ALA A 71 2.72 2.64 3.24
N PHE A 72 3.02 2.96 4.50
CA PHE A 72 2.25 3.90 5.31
C PHE A 72 2.84 5.32 5.31
N SER A 73 4.13 5.43 5.07
CA SER A 73 4.84 6.71 5.05
C SER A 73 4.87 7.28 3.63
N GLY A 74 4.55 8.57 3.49
CA GLY A 74 4.65 9.27 2.21
C GLY A 74 6.06 9.24 1.60
N SER A 75 7.12 9.22 2.43
CA SER A 75 8.49 9.09 1.95
C SER A 75 8.80 7.68 1.39
N HIS A 76 8.23 6.63 1.98
CA HIS A 76 8.37 5.28 1.46
C HIS A 76 7.63 5.11 0.14
N GLN A 77 6.43 5.68 0.03
CA GLN A 77 5.65 5.66 -1.21
C GLN A 77 6.36 6.43 -2.34
N ASP A 78 6.92 7.60 -2.04
CA ASP A 78 7.70 8.37 -3.01
C ASP A 78 8.93 7.57 -3.49
N ALA A 79 9.61 6.87 -2.58
CA ALA A 79 10.75 6.02 -2.92
C ALA A 79 10.32 4.83 -3.80
N ILE A 80 9.21 4.16 -3.48
CA ILE A 80 8.66 3.06 -4.29
C ILE A 80 8.28 3.57 -5.69
N ASN A 81 7.55 4.69 -5.79
CA ASN A 81 7.16 5.26 -7.07
C ASN A 81 8.36 5.65 -7.94
N LYS A 82 9.39 6.25 -7.32
CA LYS A 82 10.65 6.56 -8.03
C LYS A 82 11.38 5.30 -8.49
N GLY A 83 11.40 4.25 -7.66
CA GLY A 83 11.98 2.97 -8.02
C GLY A 83 11.24 2.34 -9.20
N MET A 84 9.92 2.31 -9.20
CA MET A 84 9.12 1.80 -10.31
C MET A 84 9.35 2.58 -11.60
N GLN A 85 9.42 3.92 -11.51
CA GLN A 85 9.74 4.75 -12.66
C GLN A 85 11.14 4.48 -13.19
N TYR A 86 12.13 4.37 -12.30
CA TYR A 86 13.50 4.01 -12.68
C TYR A 86 13.59 2.67 -13.40
N MET A 87 12.94 1.62 -12.88
CA MET A 87 12.91 0.31 -13.54
C MET A 87 12.31 0.39 -14.93
N LYS A 88 11.21 1.13 -15.07
CA LYS A 88 10.57 1.35 -16.37
C LYS A 88 11.47 2.09 -17.36
N ASP A 89 12.17 3.12 -16.90
CA ASP A 89 13.02 3.97 -17.75
C ASP A 89 14.36 3.30 -18.11
N SER A 90 14.94 2.54 -17.16
CA SER A 90 16.22 1.84 -17.36
C SER A 90 16.09 0.51 -18.10
N GLY A 91 14.88 -0.11 -18.07
CA GLY A 91 14.66 -1.43 -18.64
C GLY A 91 15.42 -2.54 -17.92
N THR A 92 15.82 -2.34 -16.65
CA THR A 92 16.50 -3.37 -15.84
C THR A 92 15.59 -4.58 -15.63
N GLU A 93 16.15 -5.77 -15.71
CA GLU A 93 15.44 -7.03 -15.40
C GLU A 93 15.51 -7.38 -13.91
N TYR A 94 16.34 -6.67 -13.14
CA TYR A 94 16.49 -6.89 -11.71
C TYR A 94 15.46 -6.07 -10.93
N TRP A 95 14.82 -6.71 -9.93
CA TRP A 95 13.92 -6.02 -9.02
C TRP A 95 14.71 -5.16 -8.03
N GLU A 96 14.60 -3.84 -8.16
CA GLU A 96 15.35 -2.86 -7.36
C GLU A 96 14.44 -1.84 -6.66
N ILE A 97 13.19 -2.21 -6.39
CA ILE A 97 12.24 -1.30 -5.74
C ILE A 97 12.50 -1.24 -4.23
N PRO A 98 12.76 -0.04 -3.68
CA PRO A 98 12.93 0.12 -2.24
C PRO A 98 11.69 -0.37 -1.47
N TYR A 99 11.90 -0.99 -0.30
CA TYR A 99 10.86 -1.48 0.60
C TYR A 99 10.02 -2.66 0.09
N LEU A 100 10.14 -3.06 -1.14
CA LEU A 100 9.46 -4.23 -1.69
C LEU A 100 10.46 -5.37 -1.90
N PRO A 101 10.37 -6.46 -1.10
CA PRO A 101 11.39 -7.52 -1.12
C PRO A 101 11.38 -8.37 -2.40
N ILE A 102 10.29 -8.32 -3.16
CA ILE A 102 10.04 -9.09 -4.37
C ILE A 102 9.03 -8.33 -5.24
N ASP A 103 9.00 -8.60 -6.54
CA ASP A 103 7.91 -8.13 -7.39
C ASP A 103 6.59 -8.80 -6.90
N PRO A 104 5.57 -8.02 -6.51
CA PRO A 104 4.28 -8.57 -6.15
C PRO A 104 3.66 -9.48 -7.22
N ALA A 105 3.93 -9.19 -8.50
CA ALA A 105 3.42 -9.98 -9.62
C ALA A 105 3.96 -11.42 -9.62
N ASP A 106 5.21 -11.64 -9.17
CA ASP A 106 5.81 -12.98 -9.07
C ASP A 106 5.06 -13.92 -8.11
N VAL A 107 4.31 -13.34 -7.18
CA VAL A 107 3.53 -14.08 -6.17
C VAL A 107 2.02 -13.93 -6.37
N GLY A 108 1.60 -13.44 -7.55
CA GLY A 108 0.18 -13.27 -7.91
C GLY A 108 -0.51 -12.15 -7.12
N ARG A 109 0.25 -11.13 -6.71
CA ARG A 109 -0.25 -9.94 -6.03
C ARG A 109 0.02 -8.69 -6.87
N GLU A 110 -0.59 -7.61 -6.48
CA GLU A 110 -0.32 -6.28 -7.02
C GLU A 110 0.25 -5.40 -5.90
N TYR A 111 1.05 -4.41 -6.28
CA TYR A 111 1.38 -3.35 -5.36
C TYR A 111 0.12 -2.54 -5.12
N GLU A 112 -0.47 -2.73 -3.96
CA GLU A 112 -1.56 -1.88 -3.49
C GLU A 112 -0.95 -0.77 -2.63
N PRO A 113 -0.96 0.47 -3.08
CA PRO A 113 -0.70 1.60 -2.20
C PRO A 113 -1.88 1.72 -1.23
N ILE A 114 -2.00 0.79 -0.28
CA ILE A 114 -2.96 0.95 0.82
C ILE A 114 -2.40 2.04 1.71
N ILE A 115 -2.84 3.25 1.45
CA ILE A 115 -2.51 4.38 2.27
C ILE A 115 -3.50 4.38 3.42
N ARG A 116 -3.07 3.80 4.52
CA ARG A 116 -3.72 4.03 5.81
C ARG A 116 -3.14 5.33 6.37
N ILE A 117 -3.97 6.33 6.50
CA ILE A 117 -3.57 7.62 7.05
C ILE A 117 -3.82 7.59 8.54
N ASN A 118 -2.73 7.65 9.29
CA ASN A 118 -2.76 7.81 10.75
C ASN A 118 -2.23 9.19 11.16
N SER A 119 -2.29 9.49 12.45
CA SER A 119 -1.81 10.76 13.03
C SER A 119 -0.32 11.03 12.77
N GLN A 120 0.46 10.03 12.40
CA GLN A 120 1.90 10.14 12.08
C GLN A 120 2.18 10.18 10.57
N SER A 121 1.15 10.04 9.74
CA SER A 121 1.31 10.13 8.29
C SER A 121 1.75 11.53 7.91
N GLY A 122 2.88 11.63 7.21
CA GLY A 122 3.46 12.93 6.83
C GLY A 122 2.55 13.72 5.87
N LYS A 123 2.88 15.02 5.70
CA LYS A 123 2.12 16.00 4.92
C LYS A 123 1.76 15.59 3.48
N GLY A 124 2.47 14.62 2.92
CA GLY A 124 2.23 14.12 1.56
C GLY A 124 1.23 12.95 1.48
N GLY A 125 1.04 12.20 2.56
CA GLY A 125 0.21 10.98 2.54
C GLY A 125 -1.25 11.27 2.21
N ALA A 126 -1.86 12.23 2.90
CA ALA A 126 -3.26 12.61 2.64
C ALA A 126 -3.46 13.16 1.21
N ALA A 127 -2.54 13.99 0.73
CA ALA A 127 -2.59 14.54 -0.62
C ALA A 127 -2.45 13.45 -1.70
N PHE A 128 -1.59 12.45 -1.47
CA PHE A 128 -1.44 11.33 -2.38
C PHE A 128 -2.73 10.50 -2.48
N VAL A 129 -3.40 10.19 -1.35
CA VAL A 129 -4.70 9.50 -1.38
C VAL A 129 -5.73 10.27 -2.17
N MET A 130 -5.78 11.59 -2.00
CA MET A 130 -6.69 12.44 -2.75
C MET A 130 -6.44 12.38 -4.25
N SER A 131 -5.16 12.41 -4.66
CA SER A 131 -4.79 12.29 -6.07
C SER A 131 -5.08 10.89 -6.61
N HIS A 132 -4.61 9.85 -5.92
CA HIS A 132 -4.67 8.46 -6.41
C HIS A 132 -6.10 7.88 -6.41
N ASN A 133 -6.85 8.08 -5.33
CA ASN A 133 -8.17 7.45 -5.18
C ASN A 133 -9.32 8.30 -5.71
N PHE A 134 -9.15 9.63 -5.78
CA PHE A 134 -10.23 10.55 -6.09
C PHE A 134 -9.90 11.53 -7.23
N GLY A 135 -8.67 11.51 -7.77
CA GLY A 135 -8.25 12.38 -8.87
C GLY A 135 -8.06 13.86 -8.49
N TYR A 136 -7.94 14.18 -7.19
CA TYR A 136 -7.73 15.55 -6.73
C TYR A 136 -6.25 15.83 -6.47
N ASP A 137 -5.60 16.52 -7.39
CA ASP A 137 -4.23 17.01 -7.21
C ASP A 137 -4.22 18.28 -6.34
N LEU A 138 -3.97 18.09 -5.06
CA LEU A 138 -3.95 19.21 -4.11
C LEU A 138 -2.69 20.06 -4.27
N PRO A 139 -2.81 21.39 -4.37
CA PRO A 139 -1.66 22.29 -4.39
C PRO A 139 -0.77 22.06 -3.15
N LYS A 140 0.55 22.06 -3.32
CA LYS A 140 1.52 21.83 -2.24
C LYS A 140 1.31 22.72 -0.99
N LYS A 141 0.76 23.92 -1.18
CA LYS A 141 0.44 24.83 -0.08
C LYS A 141 -0.71 24.34 0.81
N MET A 142 -1.61 23.50 0.28
CA MET A 142 -2.74 22.92 1.03
C MET A 142 -2.31 21.69 1.85
N HIS A 143 -1.25 20.99 1.44
CA HIS A 143 -0.83 19.75 2.11
C HIS A 143 -0.67 19.87 3.64
N PRO A 144 -0.01 20.93 4.19
CA PRO A 144 0.16 21.05 5.64
C PRO A 144 -1.16 21.28 6.39
N GLU A 145 -2.08 22.06 5.81
CA GLU A 145 -3.37 22.35 6.41
C GLU A 145 -4.28 21.12 6.38
N PHE A 146 -4.41 20.50 5.23
CA PHE A 146 -5.21 19.28 5.08
C PHE A 146 -4.70 18.15 5.97
N SER A 147 -3.36 17.97 6.05
CA SER A 147 -2.75 16.98 6.95
C SER A 147 -3.12 17.22 8.42
N LYS A 148 -3.20 18.47 8.88
CA LYS A 148 -3.63 18.78 10.25
C LYS A 148 -5.10 18.41 10.51
N LEU A 149 -5.99 18.67 9.55
CA LEU A 149 -7.41 18.29 9.64
C LEU A 149 -7.57 16.78 9.74
N VAL A 150 -6.84 16.05 8.91
CA VAL A 150 -6.81 14.59 8.90
C VAL A 150 -6.26 14.04 10.21
N GLN A 151 -5.15 14.60 10.70
CA GLN A 151 -4.56 14.22 11.99
C GLN A 151 -5.55 14.40 13.14
N LYS A 152 -6.21 15.56 13.21
CA LYS A 152 -7.23 15.83 14.21
C LYS A 152 -8.36 14.79 14.17
N LYS A 153 -8.83 14.45 12.99
CA LYS A 153 -9.88 13.43 12.82
C LYS A 153 -9.44 12.04 13.24
N CYS A 154 -8.18 11.66 12.94
CA CYS A 154 -7.59 10.41 13.42
C CYS A 154 -7.52 10.36 14.96
N GLU A 155 -7.10 11.47 15.58
CA GLU A 155 -7.03 11.58 17.04
C GLU A 155 -8.42 11.48 17.71
N GLU A 156 -9.42 12.14 17.11
CA GLU A 156 -10.83 12.08 17.59
C GLU A 156 -11.39 10.65 17.53
N LEU A 157 -11.07 9.91 16.47
CA LEU A 157 -11.56 8.54 16.27
C LEU A 157 -10.69 7.48 16.96
N GLY A 158 -9.48 7.83 17.39
CA GLY A 158 -8.50 6.90 17.98
C GLY A 158 -8.02 5.81 17.01
N ARG A 159 -8.18 6.02 15.68
CA ARG A 159 -7.79 5.07 14.64
C ARG A 159 -7.43 5.76 13.33
N GLU A 160 -6.92 4.98 12.41
CA GLU A 160 -6.62 5.39 11.04
C GLU A 160 -7.92 5.70 10.25
N LEU A 161 -7.82 6.62 9.29
CA LEU A 161 -8.90 6.90 8.33
C LEU A 161 -8.76 6.01 7.09
N ILE A 162 -9.88 5.47 6.64
CA ILE A 162 -9.97 4.87 5.32
C ILE A 162 -10.09 5.97 4.23
N PRO A 163 -9.77 5.68 2.96
CA PRO A 163 -9.82 6.69 1.89
C PRO A 163 -11.16 7.46 1.81
N LYS A 164 -12.28 6.78 2.01
CA LYS A 164 -13.61 7.41 1.99
C LYS A 164 -13.77 8.45 3.09
N GLU A 165 -13.36 8.16 4.31
CA GLU A 165 -13.39 9.09 5.45
C GLU A 165 -12.47 10.29 5.24
N LEU A 166 -11.31 10.05 4.57
CA LEU A 166 -10.42 11.12 4.18
C LEU A 166 -11.09 12.09 3.19
N PHE A 167 -11.81 11.53 2.21
CA PHE A 167 -12.58 12.33 1.26
C PHE A 167 -13.71 13.11 1.96
N GLU A 168 -14.38 12.51 2.94
CA GLU A 168 -15.38 13.20 3.75
C GLU A 168 -14.78 14.41 4.48
N VAL A 169 -13.60 14.23 5.12
CA VAL A 169 -12.87 15.36 5.74
C VAL A 169 -12.53 16.44 4.71
N PHE A 170 -12.13 16.05 3.50
CA PHE A 170 -11.85 17.01 2.44
C PHE A 170 -13.13 17.74 1.99
N SER A 171 -14.21 17.01 1.75
CA SER A 171 -15.49 17.55 1.32
C SER A 171 -16.04 18.57 2.32
N GLU A 172 -16.10 18.20 3.60
CA GLU A 172 -16.59 19.04 4.68
C GLU A 172 -15.82 20.36 4.81
N ASN A 173 -14.49 20.32 4.60
CA ASN A 173 -13.64 21.49 4.86
C ASN A 173 -13.36 22.34 3.62
N TYR A 174 -13.47 21.80 2.41
CA TYR A 174 -13.06 22.51 1.19
C TYR A 174 -14.14 22.55 0.10
N LEU A 175 -15.08 21.59 0.07
CA LEU A 175 -16.16 21.58 -0.93
C LEU A 175 -17.48 22.10 -0.38
N GLU A 176 -17.83 21.77 0.86
CA GLU A 176 -19.12 22.12 1.47
C GLU A 176 -19.08 23.39 2.33
N VAL A 177 -17.90 23.97 2.54
CA VAL A 177 -17.70 25.15 3.39
C VAL A 177 -18.50 26.38 2.92
N ASN A 178 -19.02 26.36 1.70
CA ASN A 178 -19.62 27.54 1.07
C ASN A 178 -21.16 27.57 1.04
N GLN A 179 -21.82 27.17 2.10
CA GLN A 179 -23.24 27.57 2.26
C GLN A 179 -23.41 29.10 2.37
N LYS A 180 -22.37 29.87 2.67
CA LYS A 180 -22.37 31.33 2.69
C LYS A 180 -22.11 32.00 1.32
N TYR A 181 -21.58 31.27 0.35
CA TYR A 181 -21.24 31.80 -0.97
C TYR A 181 -21.74 30.85 -2.06
N ALA A 182 -23.02 30.96 -2.40
CA ALA A 182 -23.57 30.27 -3.56
C ALA A 182 -22.94 30.84 -4.83
N LEU A 183 -22.34 30.00 -5.68
CA LEU A 183 -21.88 30.40 -7.00
C LEU A 183 -23.09 30.70 -7.89
N THR A 184 -23.53 31.96 -7.92
CA THR A 184 -24.69 32.39 -8.69
C THR A 184 -24.44 32.58 -10.17
N LYS A 185 -23.16 32.69 -10.60
CA LYS A 185 -22.76 32.83 -12.02
C LYS A 185 -21.32 32.39 -12.24
N ARG A 186 -21.09 31.54 -13.26
CA ARG A 186 -19.78 31.16 -13.77
C ARG A 186 -19.56 31.79 -15.15
N LYS A 187 -18.47 32.52 -15.35
CA LYS A 187 -18.01 32.96 -16.66
C LYS A 187 -16.76 32.15 -17.03
N ILE A 188 -16.84 31.39 -18.10
CA ILE A 188 -15.69 30.72 -18.70
C ILE A 188 -15.16 31.67 -19.77
N TYR A 189 -13.89 32.07 -19.66
CA TYR A 189 -13.19 32.77 -20.72
C TYR A 189 -12.45 31.70 -21.52
N GLU A 190 -12.83 31.46 -22.74
CA GLU A 190 -12.00 30.73 -23.72
C GLU A 190 -10.86 31.67 -24.12
N GLU A 191 -9.61 31.28 -23.86
CA GLU A 191 -8.45 31.93 -24.45
C GLU A 191 -8.55 31.70 -25.97
N SER A 192 -8.80 32.76 -26.71
CA SER A 192 -8.67 32.74 -28.17
C SER A 192 -7.18 32.58 -28.52
N GLU A 193 -6.81 31.44 -29.07
CA GLU A 193 -5.53 31.26 -29.75
C GLU A 193 -5.41 32.34 -30.87
N ASN A 194 -4.43 33.22 -30.72
CA ASN A 194 -3.88 34.04 -31.81
C ASN A 194 -2.47 33.56 -32.12
#